data_34d3c46ec07f773eaba1152b0acd1f96
#
_entry.id   34d3c46ec07f773eaba1152b0acd1f96
#
_cell.length_a   1.000
_cell.length_b   1.000
_cell.length_c   1.000
_cell.angle_alpha   90.00
_cell.angle_beta   90.00
_cell.angle_gamma   90.00
#
_symmetry.space_group_name_H-M   'P 1'
#
loop_
_entity.id
_entity.type
_entity.pdbx_description
1 polymer ?
#
loop_
_entity_poly.entity_id
_entity_poly.type
_entity_poly.pdbx_seq_one_letter_code
_entity_poly.pdbx_strand_id
1 'polypeptide(L)'
;MCFRLLVFVSLICITSQQSTIRVRLTDNGLHFFSDEGHHILEHEVKKIDFPQISFPITGGPGTGTVNVTNLKISQFTSPNIQFKLAPPNGIGWKTEGGSVKVVGDWQAVYKLVVPISTSGYVKASAVDIRTVLQADIDVDGKRPQLNIDACSMDVQSVDVIVGGGVLPWIVNLFRPELSRLVREEIRSQLCITLQTVLLEKVNEILHSLPTHIQIANNFFLNYRCEEKPLSTNSFIEGEMYSDIVYDNTTCDLPIRYMDHEVGHEEYMAHFWISDYIPNCLLLSAHSANLLNFVVDKNFNKGKFKSFLSTSCSFISLCIGRFFPILHEYYPNEFVDLRFHTADTPNITILPSGISTNLLLDVDLFISPWTEHKDVLARLAANVTFDILPSIVNKSLSGTITNVTVVIVEVKSTIGHFNQRFIAVLETLTRDAIEVLAISALRIGIHLPLVDNVTLADDARIVSRQGFLRIDSDFVYQWNDVS
;
A
#
# COMPACT_ATOMS: atom_id res chain seq x y z
N MET A 1 -24.76 21.29 57.80
CA MET A 1 -23.40 20.84 57.42
C MET A 1 -23.54 19.93 56.21
N CYS A 2 -23.52 20.57 55.03
CA CYS A 2 -23.74 19.87 53.73
C CYS A 2 -22.43 19.33 53.21
N PHE A 3 -22.35 18.02 53.08
CA PHE A 3 -21.28 17.33 52.35
C PHE A 3 -21.63 17.37 50.86
N ARG A 4 -20.96 18.22 50.11
CA ARG A 4 -21.00 18.21 48.64
C ARG A 4 -20.07 17.08 48.14
N LEU A 5 -20.67 16.01 47.70
CA LEU A 5 -20.01 14.95 46.93
C LEU A 5 -19.80 15.49 45.51
N LEU A 6 -18.61 15.96 45.20
CA LEU A 6 -18.16 16.28 43.83
C LEU A 6 -17.85 14.94 43.12
N VAL A 7 -18.82 14.45 42.38
CA VAL A 7 -18.59 13.39 41.38
C VAL A 7 -17.81 14.04 40.23
N PHE A 8 -16.51 13.87 40.21
CA PHE A 8 -15.69 14.06 39.03
C PHE A 8 -16.08 12.96 38.05
N VAL A 9 -17.05 13.22 37.19
CA VAL A 9 -17.19 12.48 35.93
C VAL A 9 -16.01 12.94 35.08
N SER A 10 -14.92 12.19 35.18
CA SER A 10 -13.88 12.24 34.14
C SER A 10 -14.55 11.80 32.84
N LEU A 11 -14.95 12.78 32.04
CA LEU A 11 -15.11 12.56 30.60
C LEU A 11 -13.73 12.12 30.10
N ILE A 12 -13.52 10.81 30.07
CA ILE A 12 -12.55 10.22 29.19
C ILE A 12 -13.13 10.51 27.82
N CYS A 13 -12.69 11.62 27.21
CA CYS A 13 -12.77 11.78 25.78
C CYS A 13 -11.92 10.62 25.21
N ILE A 14 -12.55 9.48 25.00
CA ILE A 14 -12.03 8.48 24.09
C ILE A 14 -12.13 9.19 22.75
N THR A 15 -11.06 9.86 22.35
CA THR A 15 -10.85 10.23 20.94
C THR A 15 -10.73 8.90 20.24
N SER A 16 -11.89 8.32 19.84
CA SER A 16 -11.88 7.18 18.94
C SER A 16 -11.22 7.69 17.67
N GLN A 17 -10.01 7.28 17.47
CA GLN A 17 -9.26 7.66 16.29
C GLN A 17 -10.00 7.07 15.10
N GLN A 18 -10.34 7.93 14.16
CA GLN A 18 -11.19 7.60 13.03
C GLN A 18 -10.26 7.23 11.88
N SER A 19 -9.88 5.96 11.78
CA SER A 19 -9.14 5.46 10.63
C SER A 19 -10.07 5.23 9.44
N THR A 20 -9.57 5.45 8.24
CA THR A 20 -10.27 5.17 6.98
C THR A 20 -9.79 3.90 6.32
N ILE A 21 -8.58 3.47 6.67
CA ILE A 21 -7.99 2.18 6.30
C ILE A 21 -7.35 1.58 7.54
N ARG A 22 -7.51 0.28 7.70
CA ARG A 22 -6.80 -0.52 8.70
C ARG A 22 -6.12 -1.68 8.00
N VAL A 23 -4.89 -1.97 8.38
CA VAL A 23 -4.10 -3.07 7.84
C VAL A 23 -3.63 -3.94 8.98
N ARG A 24 -3.93 -5.21 8.92
CA ARG A 24 -3.48 -6.22 9.89
C ARG A 24 -2.58 -7.22 9.19
N LEU A 25 -1.44 -7.49 9.79
CA LEU A 25 -0.54 -8.57 9.43
C LEU A 25 -0.60 -9.62 10.55
N THR A 26 -0.95 -10.84 10.20
CA THR A 26 -1.04 -11.97 11.16
C THR A 26 0.32 -12.63 11.38
N ASP A 27 0.38 -13.55 12.33
CA ASP A 27 1.57 -14.39 12.54
C ASP A 27 1.93 -15.20 11.28
N ASN A 28 0.93 -15.69 10.52
CA ASN A 28 1.16 -16.35 9.23
C ASN A 28 1.82 -15.41 8.21
N GLY A 29 1.43 -14.14 8.19
CA GLY A 29 2.08 -13.14 7.35
C GLY A 29 3.53 -12.86 7.77
N LEU A 30 3.83 -12.87 9.06
CA LEU A 30 5.20 -12.76 9.54
C LEU A 30 6.06 -13.98 9.15
N HIS A 31 5.49 -15.19 9.19
CA HIS A 31 6.19 -16.38 8.71
C HIS A 31 6.56 -16.31 7.24
N PHE A 32 5.65 -15.81 6.39
CA PHE A 32 5.95 -15.54 4.98
C PHE A 32 7.19 -14.63 4.81
N PHE A 33 7.27 -13.53 5.55
CA PHE A 33 8.43 -12.64 5.52
C PHE A 33 9.69 -13.28 6.13
N SER A 34 9.56 -14.24 7.04
CA SER A 34 10.69 -15.00 7.56
C SER A 34 11.34 -15.84 6.46
N ASP A 35 10.54 -16.50 5.65
CA ASP A 35 11.02 -17.33 4.55
C ASP A 35 11.69 -16.48 3.46
N GLU A 36 11.11 -15.34 3.11
CA GLU A 36 11.69 -14.39 2.14
C GLU A 36 12.97 -13.71 2.67
N GLY A 37 13.06 -13.51 3.98
CA GLY A 37 14.22 -12.89 4.63
C GLY A 37 15.53 -13.66 4.43
N HIS A 38 15.50 -14.98 4.25
CA HIS A 38 16.69 -15.79 3.96
C HIS A 38 17.41 -15.33 2.68
N HIS A 39 16.66 -15.09 1.62
CA HIS A 39 17.21 -14.69 0.33
C HIS A 39 17.86 -13.30 0.39
N ILE A 40 17.22 -12.38 1.09
CA ILE A 40 17.75 -11.02 1.30
C ILE A 40 19.05 -11.10 2.09
N LEU A 41 19.07 -11.87 3.18
CA LEU A 41 20.24 -11.98 4.04
C LEU A 41 21.44 -12.60 3.31
N GLU A 42 21.25 -13.64 2.51
CA GLU A 42 22.29 -14.29 1.72
C GLU A 42 22.95 -13.35 0.70
N HIS A 43 22.20 -12.40 0.18
CA HIS A 43 22.72 -11.42 -0.78
C HIS A 43 23.48 -10.29 -0.08
N GLU A 44 22.90 -9.73 0.99
CA GLU A 44 23.45 -8.55 1.66
C GLU A 44 24.65 -8.86 2.54
N VAL A 45 24.68 -10.02 3.21
CA VAL A 45 25.80 -10.40 4.10
C VAL A 45 27.13 -10.50 3.34
N LYS A 46 27.12 -10.88 2.06
CA LYS A 46 28.33 -10.96 1.25
C LYS A 46 28.97 -9.60 0.93
N LYS A 47 28.22 -8.52 1.12
CA LYS A 47 28.69 -7.14 0.87
C LYS A 47 29.32 -6.49 2.09
N ILE A 48 29.39 -7.21 3.23
CA ILE A 48 29.96 -6.66 4.47
C ILE A 48 31.44 -6.35 4.28
N ASP A 49 31.80 -5.10 4.56
CA ASP A 49 33.19 -4.65 4.65
C ASP A 49 33.65 -4.63 6.11
N PHE A 50 34.67 -5.43 6.42
CA PHE A 50 35.29 -5.43 7.74
C PHE A 50 36.33 -4.33 7.85
N PRO A 51 36.42 -3.63 9.01
CA PRO A 51 37.48 -2.65 9.22
C PRO A 51 38.85 -3.32 9.31
N GLN A 52 39.88 -2.54 9.05
CA GLN A 52 41.24 -2.96 9.28
C GLN A 52 41.48 -3.13 10.79
N ILE A 53 42.05 -4.27 11.21
CA ILE A 53 42.46 -4.56 12.59
C ILE A 53 43.94 -4.31 12.73
N SER A 54 44.35 -3.46 13.69
CA SER A 54 45.74 -3.18 13.97
C SER A 54 46.01 -3.30 15.47
N PHE A 55 47.07 -4.04 15.86
CA PHE A 55 47.42 -4.21 17.28
C PHE A 55 48.91 -4.44 17.47
N PRO A 56 49.46 -4.12 18.66
CA PRO A 56 50.88 -4.32 18.98
C PRO A 56 51.18 -5.80 19.29
N ILE A 57 52.38 -6.25 18.96
CA ILE A 57 52.95 -7.49 19.45
C ILE A 57 53.60 -7.21 20.80
N THR A 58 53.03 -7.77 21.88
CA THR A 58 53.46 -7.55 23.27
C THR A 58 54.32 -8.67 23.81
N GLY A 59 54.53 -9.76 23.05
CA GLY A 59 55.33 -10.91 23.46
C GLY A 59 56.73 -10.90 22.89
N GLY A 60 57.68 -11.53 23.61
CA GLY A 60 59.07 -11.71 23.20
C GLY A 60 60.01 -10.52 23.53
N PRO A 61 61.29 -10.57 23.06
CA PRO A 61 62.35 -9.58 23.44
C PRO A 61 62.31 -8.29 22.60
N GLY A 62 61.35 -8.18 21.63
CA GLY A 62 61.25 -7.00 20.75
C GLY A 62 59.85 -6.40 20.82
N THR A 63 59.58 -5.45 19.93
CA THR A 63 58.28 -4.81 19.74
C THR A 63 57.84 -4.91 18.29
N GLY A 64 56.54 -4.95 18.06
CA GLY A 64 56.00 -5.04 16.70
C GLY A 64 54.55 -4.63 16.59
N THR A 65 54.07 -4.63 15.36
CA THR A 65 52.65 -4.34 15.03
C THR A 65 52.18 -5.36 14.02
N VAL A 66 50.95 -5.81 14.20
CA VAL A 66 50.23 -6.65 13.24
C VAL A 66 49.10 -5.83 12.67
N ASN A 67 48.97 -5.85 11.35
CA ASN A 67 47.83 -5.29 10.60
C ASN A 67 47.11 -6.42 9.89
N VAL A 68 45.80 -6.49 10.04
CA VAL A 68 44.90 -7.39 9.31
C VAL A 68 44.05 -6.57 8.35
N THR A 69 44.09 -6.94 7.09
CA THR A 69 43.44 -6.25 5.99
C THR A 69 42.68 -7.22 5.10
N ASN A 70 41.87 -6.71 4.18
CA ASN A 70 41.15 -7.49 3.19
C ASN A 70 40.24 -8.61 3.80
N LEU A 71 39.71 -8.37 5.00
CA LEU A 71 38.72 -9.29 5.59
C LEU A 71 37.47 -9.30 4.75
N LYS A 72 37.08 -10.46 4.24
CA LYS A 72 35.90 -10.65 3.40
C LYS A 72 35.19 -11.95 3.75
N ILE A 73 33.86 -11.94 3.64
CA ILE A 73 33.03 -13.16 3.75
C ILE A 73 33.27 -14.00 2.50
N SER A 74 33.83 -15.17 2.67
CA SER A 74 34.11 -16.12 1.58
C SER A 74 32.97 -17.14 1.41
N GLN A 75 32.25 -17.46 2.49
CA GLN A 75 31.10 -18.36 2.50
C GLN A 75 30.15 -17.94 3.61
N PHE A 76 28.85 -17.95 3.31
CA PHE A 76 27.78 -17.71 4.25
C PHE A 76 26.69 -18.76 4.04
N THR A 77 26.21 -19.32 5.13
CA THR A 77 25.02 -20.17 5.16
C THR A 77 24.01 -19.46 6.06
N SER A 78 22.86 -19.10 5.50
CA SER A 78 21.82 -18.38 6.23
C SER A 78 21.32 -19.21 7.42
N PRO A 79 21.19 -18.60 8.62
CA PRO A 79 20.54 -19.23 9.74
C PRO A 79 19.03 -19.40 9.48
N ASN A 80 18.35 -20.20 10.27
CA ASN A 80 16.90 -20.22 10.33
C ASN A 80 16.41 -18.91 10.95
N ILE A 81 15.58 -18.15 10.22
CA ILE A 81 15.04 -16.86 10.64
C ILE A 81 13.60 -17.06 11.12
N GLN A 82 13.25 -16.49 12.26
CA GLN A 82 11.92 -16.46 12.80
C GLN A 82 11.56 -15.04 13.25
N PHE A 83 10.55 -14.46 12.62
CA PHE A 83 9.88 -13.28 13.15
C PHE A 83 8.84 -13.69 14.18
N LYS A 84 8.66 -12.86 15.20
CA LYS A 84 7.64 -13.04 16.23
C LYS A 84 7.02 -11.68 16.58
N LEU A 85 5.76 -11.71 16.91
CA LEU A 85 5.08 -10.53 17.46
C LEU A 85 5.64 -10.21 18.84
N ALA A 86 5.89 -8.93 19.10
CA ALA A 86 6.41 -8.42 20.37
C ALA A 86 5.53 -7.26 20.87
N PRO A 87 4.44 -7.57 21.61
CA PRO A 87 3.57 -6.55 22.16
C PRO A 87 4.33 -5.54 23.06
N PRO A 88 3.88 -4.25 23.12
CA PRO A 88 2.64 -3.72 22.53
C PRO A 88 2.77 -3.22 21.09
N ASN A 89 3.94 -2.92 20.54
CA ASN A 89 4.09 -2.26 19.23
C ASN A 89 5.26 -2.80 18.39
N GLY A 90 5.82 -3.94 18.75
CA GLY A 90 7.08 -4.41 18.18
C GLY A 90 7.00 -5.74 17.46
N ILE A 91 8.13 -6.08 16.85
CA ILE A 91 8.42 -7.37 16.23
C ILE A 91 9.77 -7.88 16.79
N GLY A 92 9.79 -9.12 17.25
CA GLY A 92 11.01 -9.84 17.59
C GLY A 92 11.57 -10.58 16.37
N TRP A 93 12.87 -10.63 16.27
CA TRP A 93 13.60 -11.46 15.32
C TRP A 93 14.50 -12.42 16.07
N LYS A 94 14.46 -13.68 15.72
CA LYS A 94 15.32 -14.72 16.24
C LYS A 94 15.96 -15.50 15.10
N THR A 95 17.27 -15.73 15.18
CA THR A 95 17.94 -16.65 14.26
C THR A 95 18.60 -17.78 15.03
N GLU A 96 18.64 -18.96 14.44
CA GLU A 96 19.33 -20.12 14.98
C GLU A 96 20.05 -20.87 13.87
N GLY A 97 21.29 -21.30 14.18
CA GLY A 97 22.13 -22.02 13.23
C GLY A 97 22.83 -21.08 12.25
N GLY A 98 23.18 -21.61 11.10
CA GLY A 98 23.95 -20.87 10.10
C GLY A 98 25.46 -20.86 10.35
N SER A 99 26.21 -20.36 9.36
CA SER A 99 27.66 -20.26 9.46
C SER A 99 28.22 -19.16 8.56
N VAL A 100 29.36 -18.59 8.97
CA VAL A 100 30.10 -17.61 8.15
C VAL A 100 31.58 -18.00 8.11
N LYS A 101 32.18 -17.92 6.91
CA LYS A 101 33.64 -18.03 6.74
C LYS A 101 34.19 -16.70 6.25
N VAL A 102 35.17 -16.21 6.97
CA VAL A 102 35.88 -14.96 6.67
C VAL A 102 37.33 -15.30 6.30
N VAL A 103 37.83 -14.65 5.27
CA VAL A 103 39.23 -14.73 4.85
C VAL A 103 39.84 -13.34 4.81
N GLY A 104 41.16 -13.24 5.06
CA GLY A 104 41.87 -11.97 5.01
C GLY A 104 43.36 -12.18 5.02
N ASP A 105 44.09 -11.06 4.96
CA ASP A 105 45.56 -11.02 4.97
C ASP A 105 46.03 -10.37 6.26
N TRP A 106 47.19 -10.83 6.74
CA TRP A 106 47.86 -10.18 7.85
C TRP A 106 49.29 -9.84 7.47
N GLN A 107 49.79 -8.73 8.00
CA GLN A 107 51.19 -8.29 7.93
C GLN A 107 51.67 -7.93 9.33
N ALA A 108 52.85 -8.41 9.68
CA ALA A 108 53.49 -8.10 10.95
C ALA A 108 54.90 -7.53 10.70
N VAL A 109 55.18 -6.47 11.42
CA VAL A 109 56.56 -5.91 11.52
C VAL A 109 57.01 -6.06 12.96
N TYR A 110 58.08 -6.82 13.16
CA TYR A 110 58.65 -7.08 14.49
C TYR A 110 60.08 -6.59 14.53
N LYS A 111 60.41 -5.73 15.49
CA LYS A 111 61.73 -5.11 15.66
C LYS A 111 62.43 -5.72 16.86
N LEU A 112 63.50 -6.43 16.60
CA LEU A 112 64.47 -6.90 17.60
C LEU A 112 65.67 -5.96 17.65
N VAL A 113 66.59 -6.15 16.74
CA VAL A 113 67.73 -5.27 16.43
C VAL A 113 67.54 -4.66 15.06
N VAL A 114 67.02 -5.45 14.15
CA VAL A 114 66.58 -5.09 12.78
C VAL A 114 65.09 -5.39 12.63
N PRO A 115 64.35 -4.55 11.91
CA PRO A 115 62.95 -4.83 11.65
C PRO A 115 62.79 -6.06 10.73
N ILE A 116 61.94 -6.98 11.14
CA ILE A 116 61.59 -8.19 10.40
C ILE A 116 60.16 -8.04 9.98
N SER A 117 59.89 -8.08 8.68
CA SER A 117 58.53 -8.09 8.12
C SER A 117 58.15 -9.50 7.72
N THR A 118 56.95 -9.90 8.07
CA THR A 118 56.36 -11.18 7.68
C THR A 118 54.87 -11.01 7.43
N SER A 119 54.31 -11.81 6.55
CA SER A 119 52.89 -11.76 6.14
C SER A 119 52.30 -13.13 5.91
N GLY A 120 51.00 -13.20 5.90
CA GLY A 120 50.29 -14.43 5.65
C GLY A 120 48.79 -14.21 5.52
N TYR A 121 48.03 -15.26 5.72
CA TYR A 121 46.60 -15.24 5.64
C TYR A 121 45.92 -15.60 6.97
N VAL A 122 44.73 -15.09 7.15
CA VAL A 122 43.82 -15.48 8.24
C VAL A 122 42.55 -16.07 7.65
N LYS A 123 42.06 -17.15 8.23
CA LYS A 123 40.76 -17.76 7.93
C LYS A 123 40.02 -17.93 9.24
N ALA A 124 38.78 -17.43 9.29
CA ALA A 124 37.92 -17.61 10.44
C ALA A 124 36.62 -18.34 10.00
N SER A 125 36.12 -19.22 10.84
CA SER A 125 34.84 -19.91 10.63
C SER A 125 34.02 -19.80 11.90
N ALA A 126 32.87 -19.16 11.79
CA ALA A 126 31.87 -19.06 12.87
C ALA A 126 30.69 -19.98 12.53
N VAL A 127 30.24 -20.75 13.52
CA VAL A 127 29.16 -21.75 13.38
C VAL A 127 28.15 -21.58 14.49
N ASP A 128 26.90 -21.95 14.18
CA ASP A 128 25.74 -21.85 15.07
C ASP A 128 25.57 -20.41 15.58
N ILE A 129 25.28 -19.53 14.63
CA ILE A 129 25.06 -18.10 14.87
C ILE A 129 23.63 -17.93 15.38
N ARG A 130 23.48 -17.41 16.58
CA ARG A 130 22.19 -17.10 17.22
C ARG A 130 22.09 -15.61 17.41
N THR A 131 21.06 -15.03 16.82
CA THR A 131 20.78 -13.59 16.97
C THR A 131 19.39 -13.42 17.56
N VAL A 132 19.28 -12.55 18.55
CA VAL A 132 17.98 -12.05 19.04
C VAL A 132 17.99 -10.55 18.85
N LEU A 133 16.98 -10.09 18.14
CA LEU A 133 16.80 -8.68 17.84
C LEU A 133 15.38 -8.29 18.21
N GLN A 134 15.20 -7.15 18.82
CA GLN A 134 13.91 -6.57 19.15
C GLN A 134 13.79 -5.22 18.46
N ALA A 135 12.68 -5.00 17.82
CA ALA A 135 12.40 -3.79 17.08
C ALA A 135 10.98 -3.31 17.37
N ASP A 136 10.83 -2.01 17.52
CA ASP A 136 9.55 -1.32 17.58
C ASP A 136 9.21 -0.71 16.22
N ILE A 137 7.92 -0.67 15.89
CA ILE A 137 7.43 0.09 14.75
C ILE A 137 6.85 1.40 15.26
N ASP A 138 7.45 2.49 14.81
CA ASP A 138 7.04 3.86 15.09
C ASP A 138 6.45 4.54 13.85
N VAL A 139 6.14 5.82 13.95
CA VAL A 139 5.71 6.65 12.82
C VAL A 139 6.67 7.82 12.66
N ASP A 140 7.27 7.93 11.48
CA ASP A 140 8.08 9.07 11.07
C ASP A 140 7.58 9.65 9.76
N GLY A 141 7.38 10.98 9.70
CA GLY A 141 6.88 11.65 8.50
C GLY A 141 5.55 11.09 7.97
N LYS A 142 4.67 10.58 8.85
CA LYS A 142 3.39 9.94 8.53
C LYS A 142 3.51 8.57 7.85
N ARG A 143 4.69 7.93 7.96
CA ARG A 143 4.97 6.58 7.47
C ARG A 143 5.41 5.67 8.61
N PRO A 144 5.12 4.37 8.55
CA PRO A 144 5.65 3.44 9.52
C PRO A 144 7.18 3.35 9.36
N GLN A 145 7.87 3.29 10.49
CA GLN A 145 9.32 3.18 10.57
C GLN A 145 9.72 2.15 11.61
N LEU A 146 10.62 1.25 11.23
CA LEU A 146 11.21 0.28 12.15
C LEU A 146 12.37 0.95 12.91
N ASN A 147 12.39 0.78 14.23
CA ASN A 147 13.51 1.13 15.11
C ASN A 147 13.99 -0.12 15.84
N ILE A 148 15.31 -0.34 15.90
CA ILE A 148 15.87 -1.50 16.58
C ILE A 148 16.35 -1.08 17.97
N ASP A 149 15.76 -1.68 19.00
CA ASP A 149 16.07 -1.35 20.40
C ASP A 149 17.28 -2.11 20.92
N ALA A 150 17.41 -3.38 20.54
CA ALA A 150 18.47 -4.24 21.01
C ALA A 150 18.88 -5.29 19.97
N CYS A 151 20.17 -5.57 19.91
CA CYS A 151 20.73 -6.71 19.18
C CYS A 151 21.64 -7.49 20.13
N SER A 152 21.36 -8.77 20.29
CA SER A 152 22.19 -9.72 21.00
C SER A 152 22.61 -10.84 20.06
N MET A 153 23.91 -11.13 20.00
CA MET A 153 24.44 -12.19 19.16
C MET A 153 25.31 -13.12 20.00
N ASP A 154 25.02 -14.41 19.92
CA ASP A 154 25.85 -15.49 20.40
C ASP A 154 26.34 -16.35 19.24
N VAL A 155 27.59 -16.75 19.29
CA VAL A 155 28.23 -17.62 18.32
C VAL A 155 28.87 -18.77 19.08
N GLN A 156 28.38 -19.98 18.86
CA GLN A 156 28.78 -21.15 19.65
C GLN A 156 30.29 -21.42 19.51
N SER A 157 30.83 -21.37 18.28
CA SER A 157 32.28 -21.55 18.06
C SER A 157 32.76 -20.62 16.96
N VAL A 158 33.98 -20.09 17.18
CA VAL A 158 34.74 -19.35 16.17
C VAL A 158 36.15 -19.93 16.11
N ASP A 159 36.44 -20.66 15.04
CA ASP A 159 37.78 -21.18 14.77
C ASP A 159 38.56 -20.20 13.90
N VAL A 160 39.76 -19.88 14.31
CA VAL A 160 40.64 -18.94 13.59
C VAL A 160 41.96 -19.64 13.25
N ILE A 161 42.24 -19.73 11.94
CA ILE A 161 43.48 -20.28 11.40
C ILE A 161 44.37 -19.12 10.92
N VAL A 162 45.55 -19.00 11.48
CA VAL A 162 46.56 -18.04 11.07
C VAL A 162 47.66 -18.83 10.35
N GLY A 163 47.80 -18.60 9.05
CA GLY A 163 48.77 -19.29 8.20
C GLY A 163 49.74 -18.35 7.52
N GLY A 164 50.80 -18.90 6.91
CA GLY A 164 51.89 -18.12 6.32
C GLY A 164 52.92 -17.65 7.38
N GLY A 165 53.81 -16.79 6.93
CA GLY A 165 54.91 -16.29 7.76
C GLY A 165 56.19 -17.14 7.63
N VAL A 166 57.30 -16.44 7.42
CA VAL A 166 58.61 -17.07 7.20
C VAL A 166 59.26 -17.52 8.53
N LEU A 167 58.75 -16.96 9.66
CA LEU A 167 59.30 -17.22 10.99
C LEU A 167 58.16 -17.64 11.95
N PRO A 168 57.94 -18.93 12.12
CA PRO A 168 56.81 -19.45 12.92
C PRO A 168 56.78 -18.96 14.38
N TRP A 169 57.95 -18.68 14.97
CA TRP A 169 58.04 -18.20 16.34
C TRP A 169 57.45 -16.79 16.50
N ILE A 170 57.59 -15.89 15.51
CA ILE A 170 56.98 -14.55 15.52
C ILE A 170 55.47 -14.69 15.42
N VAL A 171 54.96 -15.57 14.53
CA VAL A 171 53.53 -15.84 14.37
C VAL A 171 52.91 -16.32 15.68
N ASN A 172 53.62 -17.20 16.42
CA ASN A 172 53.17 -17.72 17.69
C ASN A 172 53.05 -16.65 18.79
N LEU A 173 53.81 -15.55 18.72
CA LEU A 173 53.68 -14.44 19.70
C LEU A 173 52.36 -13.70 19.62
N PHE A 174 51.80 -13.55 18.44
CA PHE A 174 50.59 -12.78 18.26
C PHE A 174 49.33 -13.60 17.85
N ARG A 175 49.50 -14.88 17.49
CA ARG A 175 48.37 -15.73 17.06
C ARG A 175 47.21 -15.76 18.06
N PRO A 176 47.41 -15.90 19.38
CA PRO A 176 46.29 -15.92 20.33
C PRO A 176 45.51 -14.59 20.34
N GLU A 177 46.20 -13.47 20.30
CA GLU A 177 45.62 -12.14 20.30
C GLU A 177 44.89 -11.86 18.98
N LEU A 178 45.48 -12.21 17.84
CA LEU A 178 44.82 -12.11 16.54
C LEU A 178 43.54 -12.96 16.52
N SER A 179 43.59 -14.19 17.01
CA SER A 179 42.42 -15.07 17.08
C SER A 179 41.33 -14.47 17.96
N ARG A 180 41.65 -13.85 19.08
CA ARG A 180 40.72 -13.18 19.96
C ARG A 180 40.07 -11.97 19.27
N LEU A 181 40.86 -11.09 18.69
CA LEU A 181 40.37 -9.88 17.99
C LEU A 181 39.49 -10.21 16.79
N VAL A 182 39.87 -11.17 15.97
CA VAL A 182 39.02 -11.61 14.83
C VAL A 182 37.69 -12.18 15.30
N ARG A 183 37.67 -12.93 16.40
CA ARG A 183 36.40 -13.43 16.98
C ARG A 183 35.52 -12.28 17.44
N GLU A 184 36.09 -11.33 18.17
CA GLU A 184 35.34 -10.16 18.67
C GLU A 184 34.82 -9.32 17.52
N GLU A 185 35.63 -9.11 16.48
CA GLU A 185 35.25 -8.35 15.30
C GLU A 185 34.08 -9.03 14.52
N ILE A 186 34.17 -10.35 14.30
CA ILE A 186 33.08 -11.10 13.66
C ILE A 186 31.79 -10.94 14.44
N ARG A 187 31.80 -11.10 15.77
CA ARG A 187 30.62 -10.94 16.61
C ARG A 187 30.04 -9.53 16.56
N SER A 188 30.90 -8.52 16.68
CA SER A 188 30.51 -7.10 16.66
C SER A 188 29.97 -6.70 15.31
N GLN A 189 30.70 -6.99 14.24
CA GLN A 189 30.31 -6.57 12.89
C GLN A 189 29.05 -7.27 12.36
N LEU A 190 28.85 -8.54 12.66
CA LEU A 190 27.63 -9.23 12.27
C LEU A 190 26.40 -8.60 12.93
N CYS A 191 26.45 -8.22 14.22
CA CYS A 191 25.32 -7.57 14.88
C CYS A 191 25.05 -6.16 14.32
N ILE A 192 26.12 -5.35 14.18
CA ILE A 192 26.01 -4.00 13.59
C ILE A 192 25.45 -4.07 12.17
N THR A 193 25.98 -4.98 11.36
CA THR A 193 25.53 -5.14 9.97
C THR A 193 24.09 -5.60 9.88
N LEU A 194 23.70 -6.58 10.70
CA LEU A 194 22.28 -7.01 10.73
C LEU A 194 21.35 -5.87 11.13
N GLN A 195 21.72 -5.08 12.14
CA GLN A 195 20.96 -3.88 12.52
C GLN A 195 20.87 -2.89 11.36
N THR A 196 22.02 -2.54 10.75
CA THR A 196 22.07 -1.56 9.66
C THR A 196 21.28 -2.02 8.44
N VAL A 197 21.52 -3.27 7.99
CA VAL A 197 20.82 -3.83 6.82
C VAL A 197 19.32 -3.91 7.06
N LEU A 198 18.90 -4.36 8.25
CA LEU A 198 17.48 -4.43 8.58
C LEU A 198 16.83 -3.06 8.66
N LEU A 199 17.45 -2.11 9.35
CA LEU A 199 16.95 -0.74 9.45
C LEU A 199 16.85 -0.10 8.07
N GLU A 200 17.91 -0.17 7.28
CA GLU A 200 17.92 0.44 5.95
C GLU A 200 16.92 -0.24 5.01
N LYS A 201 16.97 -1.57 4.89
CA LYS A 201 16.14 -2.30 3.92
C LYS A 201 14.67 -2.35 4.31
N VAL A 202 14.34 -2.60 5.58
CA VAL A 202 12.95 -2.61 6.02
C VAL A 202 12.36 -1.19 5.96
N ASN A 203 13.11 -0.18 6.38
CA ASN A 203 12.64 1.21 6.27
C ASN A 203 12.55 1.68 4.81
N GLU A 204 13.46 1.27 3.94
CA GLU A 204 13.33 1.50 2.49
C GLU A 204 12.00 0.92 1.96
N ILE A 205 11.66 -0.30 2.34
CA ILE A 205 10.40 -0.96 1.98
C ILE A 205 9.19 -0.21 2.58
N LEU A 206 9.22 0.12 3.88
CA LEU A 206 8.14 0.85 4.54
C LEU A 206 7.96 2.26 3.97
N HIS A 207 9.06 2.91 3.58
CA HIS A 207 9.02 4.23 2.94
C HIS A 207 8.58 4.17 1.46
N SER A 208 8.63 2.99 0.82
CA SER A 208 8.06 2.80 -0.52
C SER A 208 6.54 2.74 -0.51
N LEU A 209 5.90 2.61 0.67
CA LEU A 209 4.44 2.67 0.78
C LEU A 209 3.92 3.96 0.14
N PRO A 210 2.95 3.87 -0.78
CA PRO A 210 2.44 5.02 -1.48
C PRO A 210 1.68 5.93 -0.50
N THR A 211 2.18 7.14 -0.28
CA THR A 211 1.52 8.13 0.58
C THR A 211 0.80 9.22 -0.19
N HIS A 212 1.08 9.34 -1.49
CA HIS A 212 0.48 10.34 -2.37
C HIS A 212 0.32 9.74 -3.77
N ILE A 213 -0.91 9.43 -4.15
CA ILE A 213 -1.22 8.74 -5.40
C ILE A 213 -2.12 9.63 -6.24
N GLN A 214 -1.69 9.97 -7.45
CA GLN A 214 -2.56 10.63 -8.40
C GLN A 214 -3.53 9.60 -9.00
N ILE A 215 -4.83 9.78 -8.75
CA ILE A 215 -5.89 8.88 -9.24
C ILE A 215 -6.56 9.40 -10.52
N ALA A 216 -6.59 10.72 -10.70
CA ALA A 216 -7.07 11.40 -11.90
C ALA A 216 -6.44 12.80 -12.00
N ASN A 217 -6.77 13.57 -13.05
CA ASN A 217 -6.31 14.95 -13.15
C ASN A 217 -6.72 15.76 -11.93
N ASN A 218 -5.74 16.32 -11.20
CA ASN A 218 -5.89 17.12 -9.98
C ASN A 218 -6.52 16.37 -8.80
N PHE A 219 -6.79 15.06 -8.90
CA PHE A 219 -7.23 14.22 -7.79
C PHE A 219 -6.09 13.39 -7.24
N PHE A 220 -5.90 13.49 -5.95
CA PHE A 220 -4.88 12.74 -5.21
C PHE A 220 -5.51 11.99 -4.06
N LEU A 221 -5.09 10.75 -3.86
CA LEU A 221 -5.36 9.95 -2.69
C LEU A 221 -4.11 9.98 -1.80
N ASN A 222 -4.26 10.56 -0.62
CA ASN A 222 -3.19 10.65 0.37
C ASN A 222 -3.39 9.62 1.47
N TYR A 223 -2.34 8.87 1.79
CA TYR A 223 -2.29 7.98 2.94
C TYR A 223 -1.36 8.54 4.01
N ARG A 224 -1.73 8.41 5.27
CA ARG A 224 -0.88 8.75 6.39
C ARG A 224 -1.12 7.84 7.59
N CYS A 225 -0.05 7.42 8.23
CA CYS A 225 -0.09 6.84 9.56
C CYS A 225 0.01 7.96 10.59
N GLU A 226 -0.82 7.94 11.62
CA GLU A 226 -0.80 8.96 12.69
C GLU A 226 -0.39 8.36 14.02
N GLU A 227 -0.61 7.05 14.20
CA GLU A 227 -0.26 6.32 15.42
C GLU A 227 0.58 5.09 15.15
N LYS A 228 1.30 4.69 16.20
CA LYS A 228 2.06 3.44 16.21
C LYS A 228 1.13 2.25 16.02
N PRO A 229 1.56 1.24 15.23
CA PRO A 229 0.80 0.01 15.11
C PRO A 229 0.64 -0.70 16.46
N LEU A 230 -0.50 -1.34 16.64
CA LEU A 230 -0.76 -2.22 17.77
C LEU A 230 -0.22 -3.61 17.47
N SER A 231 0.72 -4.12 18.27
CA SER A 231 1.15 -5.51 18.23
C SER A 231 0.49 -6.30 19.37
N THR A 232 -0.07 -7.45 19.01
CA THR A 232 -0.65 -8.43 19.94
C THR A 232 0.14 -9.74 19.86
N ASN A 233 -0.37 -10.81 20.46
CA ASN A 233 0.24 -12.13 20.33
C ASN A 233 -0.14 -12.86 19.01
N SER A 234 -1.10 -12.33 18.25
CA SER A 234 -1.65 -12.96 17.03
C SER A 234 -1.48 -12.11 15.77
N PHE A 235 -1.32 -10.79 15.91
CA PHE A 235 -1.21 -9.89 14.78
C PHE A 235 -0.55 -8.55 15.17
N ILE A 236 -0.07 -7.85 14.15
CA ILE A 236 0.23 -6.42 14.20
C ILE A 236 -0.75 -5.66 13.31
N GLU A 237 -1.32 -4.57 13.82
CA GLU A 237 -2.34 -3.79 13.15
C GLU A 237 -1.98 -2.31 13.12
N GLY A 238 -1.95 -1.75 11.92
CA GLY A 238 -1.74 -0.32 11.70
C GLY A 238 -3.04 0.36 11.25
N GLU A 239 -3.33 1.52 11.81
CA GLU A 239 -4.43 2.37 11.39
C GLU A 239 -3.90 3.51 10.51
N MET A 240 -4.57 3.73 9.38
CA MET A 240 -4.21 4.75 8.41
C MET A 240 -5.40 5.67 8.16
N TYR A 241 -5.10 6.93 8.02
CA TYR A 241 -6.03 7.92 7.51
C TYR A 241 -5.76 8.12 6.02
N SER A 242 -6.80 8.07 5.21
CA SER A 242 -6.70 8.45 3.81
C SER A 242 -7.66 9.60 3.49
N ASP A 243 -7.23 10.47 2.59
CA ASP A 243 -7.96 11.66 2.21
C ASP A 243 -7.90 11.86 0.69
N ILE A 244 -9.01 12.33 0.13
CA ILE A 244 -9.07 12.75 -1.27
C ILE A 244 -8.83 14.24 -1.34
N VAL A 245 -7.83 14.64 -2.12
CA VAL A 245 -7.49 16.05 -2.36
C VAL A 245 -7.77 16.40 -3.82
N TYR A 246 -8.54 17.45 -4.04
CA TYR A 246 -8.79 18.02 -5.34
C TYR A 246 -8.45 19.52 -5.30
N ASP A 247 -7.57 20.00 -6.21
CA ASP A 247 -7.11 21.39 -6.27
C ASP A 247 -6.77 22.01 -4.88
N ASN A 248 -6.04 21.25 -4.03
CA ASN A 248 -5.65 21.59 -2.65
C ASN A 248 -6.82 21.69 -1.66
N THR A 249 -8.02 21.27 -2.01
CA THR A 249 -9.13 21.11 -1.05
C THR A 249 -9.26 19.66 -0.60
N THR A 250 -9.45 19.47 0.69
CA THR A 250 -9.67 18.17 1.31
C THR A 250 -11.15 17.91 1.50
N CYS A 251 -11.50 16.64 1.62
CA CYS A 251 -12.87 16.22 1.91
C CYS A 251 -13.23 16.51 3.38
N ASP A 252 -14.45 16.98 3.63
CA ASP A 252 -14.98 17.31 4.96
C ASP A 252 -16.11 16.36 5.41
N LEU A 253 -16.27 15.22 4.75
CA LEU A 253 -17.24 14.21 5.19
C LEU A 253 -16.87 13.64 6.57
N PRO A 254 -17.87 13.30 7.40
CA PRO A 254 -17.59 12.64 8.67
C PRO A 254 -17.08 11.21 8.44
N ILE A 255 -15.96 10.87 9.10
CA ILE A 255 -15.44 9.50 9.09
C ILE A 255 -16.29 8.66 10.03
N ARG A 256 -16.72 7.49 9.56
CA ARG A 256 -17.43 6.51 10.39
C ARG A 256 -16.43 5.59 11.07
N TYR A 257 -16.71 5.26 12.31
CA TYR A 257 -15.93 4.27 13.04
C TYR A 257 -16.03 2.89 12.34
N MET A 258 -14.91 2.23 12.16
CA MET A 258 -14.83 0.84 11.70
C MET A 258 -14.69 -0.06 12.93
N ASP A 259 -15.63 -0.99 13.10
CA ASP A 259 -15.59 -1.95 14.20
C ASP A 259 -14.29 -2.78 14.18
N HIS A 260 -13.72 -3.03 15.36
CA HIS A 260 -12.62 -3.96 15.48
C HIS A 260 -13.15 -5.39 15.37
N GLU A 261 -12.77 -6.06 14.29
CA GLU A 261 -13.07 -7.49 14.12
C GLU A 261 -11.96 -8.33 14.76
N VAL A 262 -12.34 -9.32 15.56
CA VAL A 262 -11.44 -10.31 16.20
C VAL A 262 -11.51 -11.61 15.43
N GLY A 263 -10.40 -12.36 15.41
CA GLY A 263 -10.29 -13.61 14.66
C GLY A 263 -9.75 -13.41 13.24
N HIS A 264 -9.97 -14.39 12.38
CA HIS A 264 -9.51 -14.40 10.98
C HIS A 264 -7.99 -14.56 10.83
N GLU A 265 -7.36 -15.34 11.70
CA GLU A 265 -5.91 -15.56 11.70
C GLU A 265 -5.45 -16.53 10.60
N GLU A 266 -6.39 -17.09 9.82
CA GLU A 266 -6.10 -18.02 8.72
C GLU A 266 -5.38 -17.38 7.53
N TYR A 267 -5.60 -16.08 7.28
CA TYR A 267 -4.94 -15.33 6.20
C TYR A 267 -3.72 -14.58 6.69
N MET A 268 -2.78 -14.30 5.79
CA MET A 268 -1.56 -13.53 6.10
C MET A 268 -1.87 -12.07 6.39
N ALA A 269 -2.87 -11.49 5.72
CA ALA A 269 -3.22 -10.09 5.89
C ALA A 269 -4.72 -9.80 5.76
N HIS A 270 -5.13 -8.72 6.42
CA HIS A 270 -6.47 -8.16 6.33
C HIS A 270 -6.39 -6.65 6.10
N PHE A 271 -7.27 -6.15 5.22
CA PHE A 271 -7.40 -4.74 4.93
C PHE A 271 -8.86 -4.33 5.15
N TRP A 272 -9.11 -3.30 5.93
CA TRP A 272 -10.43 -2.67 6.07
C TRP A 272 -10.39 -1.32 5.35
N ILE A 273 -11.35 -1.07 4.49
CA ILE A 273 -11.42 0.12 3.65
C ILE A 273 -12.79 0.75 3.82
N SER A 274 -12.85 1.96 4.36
CA SER A 274 -14.06 2.71 4.65
C SER A 274 -14.74 3.22 3.37
N ASP A 275 -16.08 3.32 3.41
CA ASP A 275 -16.89 4.00 2.39
C ASP A 275 -16.62 5.52 2.33
N TYR A 276 -15.89 6.08 3.28
CA TYR A 276 -15.42 7.46 3.28
C TYR A 276 -14.64 7.80 2.01
N ILE A 277 -13.70 6.93 1.60
CA ILE A 277 -12.81 7.19 0.45
C ILE A 277 -13.58 7.40 -0.85
N PRO A 278 -14.43 6.46 -1.32
CA PRO A 278 -15.18 6.66 -2.55
C PRO A 278 -16.21 7.78 -2.43
N ASN A 279 -16.81 8.00 -1.26
CA ASN A 279 -17.74 9.10 -1.06
C ASN A 279 -17.05 10.46 -1.10
N CYS A 280 -15.84 10.60 -0.57
CA CYS A 280 -15.04 11.81 -0.73
C CYS A 280 -14.66 12.10 -2.18
N LEU A 281 -14.34 11.06 -2.95
CA LEU A 281 -14.09 11.22 -4.39
C LEU A 281 -15.33 11.75 -5.11
N LEU A 282 -16.50 11.20 -4.82
CA LEU A 282 -17.77 11.63 -5.41
C LEU A 282 -18.14 13.06 -4.99
N LEU A 283 -17.98 13.40 -3.71
CA LEU A 283 -18.22 14.77 -3.21
C LEU A 283 -17.32 15.78 -3.91
N SER A 284 -16.02 15.50 -3.98
CA SER A 284 -15.05 16.39 -4.63
C SER A 284 -15.35 16.56 -6.13
N ALA A 285 -15.68 15.46 -6.81
CA ALA A 285 -16.03 15.51 -8.23
C ALA A 285 -17.35 16.26 -8.50
N HIS A 286 -18.37 16.08 -7.64
CA HIS A 286 -19.62 16.82 -7.70
C HIS A 286 -19.40 18.32 -7.46
N SER A 287 -18.71 18.69 -6.40
CA SER A 287 -18.41 20.09 -6.04
C SER A 287 -17.61 20.80 -7.12
N ALA A 288 -16.72 20.08 -7.79
CA ALA A 288 -15.94 20.58 -8.93
C ALA A 288 -16.74 20.59 -10.25
N ASN A 289 -18.02 20.18 -10.25
CA ASN A 289 -18.87 20.05 -11.43
C ASN A 289 -18.25 19.17 -12.54
N LEU A 290 -17.54 18.08 -12.13
CA LEU A 290 -16.91 17.14 -13.04
C LEU A 290 -17.82 15.94 -13.38
N LEU A 291 -18.86 15.70 -12.55
CA LEU A 291 -19.84 14.64 -12.78
C LEU A 291 -20.91 15.09 -13.77
N ASN A 292 -20.47 15.43 -14.98
CA ASN A 292 -21.34 15.76 -16.09
C ASN A 292 -20.87 15.06 -17.37
N PHE A 293 -21.80 14.74 -18.25
CA PHE A 293 -21.51 14.17 -19.55
C PHE A 293 -22.61 14.49 -20.55
N VAL A 294 -22.32 14.34 -21.83
CA VAL A 294 -23.26 14.61 -22.91
C VAL A 294 -23.43 13.36 -23.76
N VAL A 295 -24.67 12.97 -23.97
CA VAL A 295 -25.04 11.98 -24.97
C VAL A 295 -25.48 12.71 -26.23
N ASP A 296 -24.57 12.77 -27.18
CA ASP A 296 -24.77 13.37 -28.50
C ASP A 296 -24.85 12.29 -29.60
N LYS A 297 -24.98 12.72 -30.85
CA LYS A 297 -25.01 11.83 -32.01
C LYS A 297 -23.79 10.93 -32.18
N ASN A 298 -22.65 11.27 -31.55
CA ASN A 298 -21.38 10.53 -31.65
C ASN A 298 -21.13 9.65 -30.43
N PHE A 299 -21.89 9.82 -29.36
CA PHE A 299 -21.70 9.08 -28.11
C PHE A 299 -21.76 7.55 -28.37
N ASN A 300 -20.83 6.84 -27.75
CA ASN A 300 -20.67 5.37 -27.89
C ASN A 300 -20.69 4.93 -29.37
N LYS A 301 -19.80 5.52 -30.19
CA LYS A 301 -19.66 5.23 -31.63
C LYS A 301 -20.96 5.48 -32.43
N GLY A 302 -21.81 6.42 -31.98
CA GLY A 302 -23.03 6.78 -32.68
C GLY A 302 -24.21 5.81 -32.44
N LYS A 303 -24.16 4.99 -31.40
CA LYS A 303 -25.22 4.03 -31.04
C LYS A 303 -26.61 4.72 -30.94
N PHE A 304 -26.64 5.97 -30.46
CA PHE A 304 -27.88 6.71 -30.21
C PHE A 304 -28.23 7.75 -31.30
N LYS A 305 -27.42 7.85 -32.36
CA LYS A 305 -27.57 8.83 -33.43
C LYS A 305 -28.98 8.84 -34.04
N SER A 306 -29.53 7.68 -34.37
CA SER A 306 -30.87 7.58 -34.96
C SER A 306 -32.00 8.07 -34.02
N PHE A 307 -31.87 7.76 -32.74
CA PHE A 307 -32.85 8.18 -31.72
C PHE A 307 -32.83 9.68 -31.47
N LEU A 308 -31.65 10.31 -31.46
CA LEU A 308 -31.47 11.74 -31.18
C LEU A 308 -31.83 12.65 -32.37
N SER A 309 -32.22 12.11 -33.53
CA SER A 309 -32.58 12.90 -34.70
C SER A 309 -33.97 13.55 -34.55
N THR A 310 -34.05 14.83 -34.94
CA THR A 310 -35.34 15.59 -35.01
C THR A 310 -36.17 15.21 -36.24
N SER A 311 -35.56 14.60 -37.26
CA SER A 311 -36.23 14.10 -38.45
C SER A 311 -36.06 12.60 -38.59
N CYS A 312 -37.16 11.85 -38.69
CA CYS A 312 -37.13 10.39 -38.78
C CYS A 312 -37.46 9.89 -40.18
N SER A 313 -36.81 8.79 -40.59
CA SER A 313 -37.36 7.95 -41.67
C SER A 313 -38.65 7.22 -41.22
N PHE A 314 -39.44 6.72 -42.15
CA PHE A 314 -40.74 6.09 -41.84
C PHE A 314 -40.59 4.90 -40.88
N ILE A 315 -39.43 4.26 -40.84
CA ILE A 315 -39.18 3.03 -40.06
C ILE A 315 -38.42 3.31 -38.75
N SER A 316 -37.74 4.48 -38.61
CA SER A 316 -36.88 4.76 -37.46
C SER A 316 -37.63 5.35 -36.27
N LEU A 317 -37.22 4.95 -35.06
CA LEU A 317 -37.65 5.56 -33.82
C LEU A 317 -36.72 6.73 -33.50
N CYS A 318 -37.19 7.97 -33.50
CA CYS A 318 -36.40 9.15 -33.18
C CYS A 318 -37.20 10.15 -32.34
N ILE A 319 -36.50 11.11 -31.70
CA ILE A 319 -37.09 12.11 -30.80
C ILE A 319 -38.13 12.99 -31.53
N GLY A 320 -37.88 13.35 -32.80
CA GLY A 320 -38.80 14.16 -33.60
C GLY A 320 -40.17 13.49 -33.87
N ARG A 321 -40.25 12.15 -33.74
CA ARG A 321 -41.52 11.45 -33.85
C ARG A 321 -42.37 11.55 -32.59
N PHE A 322 -41.73 11.69 -31.44
CA PHE A 322 -42.43 11.90 -30.17
C PHE A 322 -42.81 13.38 -29.98
N PHE A 323 -41.97 14.29 -30.51
CA PHE A 323 -42.16 15.73 -30.42
C PHE A 323 -42.14 16.37 -31.80
N PRO A 324 -43.31 16.41 -32.49
CA PRO A 324 -43.41 16.98 -33.86
C PRO A 324 -42.92 18.43 -33.98
N ILE A 325 -43.01 19.18 -32.90
CA ILE A 325 -42.50 20.56 -32.80
C ILE A 325 -40.97 20.65 -33.10
N LEU A 326 -40.20 19.60 -32.72
CA LEU A 326 -38.76 19.54 -33.02
C LEU A 326 -38.52 19.37 -34.53
N HIS A 327 -39.34 18.58 -35.20
CA HIS A 327 -39.25 18.41 -36.64
C HIS A 327 -39.67 19.70 -37.39
N GLU A 328 -40.63 20.43 -36.88
CA GLU A 328 -41.14 21.65 -37.48
C GLU A 328 -40.17 22.80 -37.37
N TYR A 329 -39.61 23.04 -36.18
CA TYR A 329 -38.72 24.18 -35.93
C TYR A 329 -37.23 23.89 -36.18
N TYR A 330 -36.81 22.62 -36.09
CA TYR A 330 -35.40 22.19 -36.20
C TYR A 330 -35.27 20.95 -37.12
N PRO A 331 -35.68 21.08 -38.44
CA PRO A 331 -35.65 19.92 -39.36
C PRO A 331 -34.18 19.46 -39.62
N ASN A 332 -33.98 18.14 -39.62
CA ASN A 332 -32.69 17.48 -39.89
C ASN A 332 -31.58 17.79 -38.90
N GLU A 333 -31.89 18.22 -37.71
CA GLU A 333 -31.00 18.44 -36.61
C GLU A 333 -30.94 17.23 -35.65
N PHE A 334 -30.16 17.35 -34.58
CA PHE A 334 -30.08 16.38 -33.50
C PHE A 334 -30.33 17.05 -32.15
N VAL A 335 -30.63 16.23 -31.14
CA VAL A 335 -30.78 16.68 -29.76
C VAL A 335 -29.58 16.14 -28.97
N ASP A 336 -28.98 17.00 -28.14
CA ASP A 336 -27.98 16.62 -27.14
C ASP A 336 -28.66 16.50 -25.77
N LEU A 337 -28.33 15.42 -25.05
CA LEU A 337 -28.77 15.18 -23.67
C LEU A 337 -27.57 15.45 -22.76
N ARG A 338 -27.64 16.50 -21.95
CA ARG A 338 -26.62 16.84 -20.99
C ARG A 338 -27.04 16.34 -19.61
N PHE A 339 -26.26 15.45 -19.06
CA PHE A 339 -26.42 14.89 -17.72
C PHE A 339 -25.47 15.61 -16.76
N HIS A 340 -25.96 15.95 -15.57
CA HIS A 340 -25.12 16.43 -14.47
C HIS A 340 -25.78 16.02 -13.13
N THR A 341 -24.95 15.84 -12.10
CA THR A 341 -25.46 15.46 -10.79
C THR A 341 -26.23 16.62 -10.15
N ALA A 342 -27.48 16.35 -9.76
CA ALA A 342 -28.33 17.31 -9.05
C ALA A 342 -27.99 17.38 -7.55
N ASP A 343 -27.48 16.28 -7.00
CA ASP A 343 -27.01 16.16 -5.62
C ASP A 343 -25.75 15.30 -5.59
N THR A 344 -25.02 15.31 -4.46
CA THR A 344 -23.83 14.50 -4.27
C THR A 344 -24.17 13.02 -4.34
N PRO A 345 -23.60 12.25 -5.27
CA PRO A 345 -23.79 10.81 -5.32
C PRO A 345 -23.27 10.14 -4.06
N ASN A 346 -23.86 9.02 -3.67
CA ASN A 346 -23.50 8.31 -2.45
C ASN A 346 -23.32 6.81 -2.71
N ILE A 347 -22.21 6.27 -2.18
CA ILE A 347 -21.93 4.84 -2.12
C ILE A 347 -22.21 4.36 -0.69
N THR A 348 -23.03 3.32 -0.57
CA THR A 348 -23.36 2.70 0.71
C THR A 348 -22.87 1.27 0.73
N ILE A 349 -22.03 0.94 1.71
CA ILE A 349 -21.52 -0.43 1.94
C ILE A 349 -22.30 -1.04 3.10
N LEU A 350 -22.96 -2.16 2.83
CA LEU A 350 -23.76 -2.92 3.79
C LEU A 350 -23.35 -4.40 3.73
N PRO A 351 -23.66 -5.20 4.76
CA PRO A 351 -23.43 -6.65 4.70
C PRO A 351 -24.10 -7.35 3.51
N SER A 352 -25.15 -6.75 2.94
CA SER A 352 -25.85 -7.25 1.75
C SER A 352 -25.17 -6.92 0.43
N GLY A 353 -24.16 -6.01 0.42
CA GLY A 353 -23.44 -5.58 -0.79
C GLY A 353 -23.16 -4.07 -0.81
N ILE A 354 -22.70 -3.61 -1.95
CA ILE A 354 -22.39 -2.20 -2.20
C ILE A 354 -23.42 -1.65 -3.16
N SER A 355 -24.08 -0.57 -2.80
CA SER A 355 -25.04 0.12 -3.65
C SER A 355 -24.66 1.59 -3.83
N THR A 356 -25.04 2.13 -4.98
CA THR A 356 -24.80 3.54 -5.35
C THR A 356 -26.11 4.19 -5.73
N ASN A 357 -26.31 5.43 -5.31
CA ASN A 357 -27.44 6.26 -5.69
C ASN A 357 -26.95 7.57 -6.29
N LEU A 358 -27.47 7.90 -7.50
CA LEU A 358 -27.21 9.14 -8.21
C LEU A 358 -28.52 9.83 -8.57
N LEU A 359 -28.64 11.07 -8.21
CA LEU A 359 -29.69 11.94 -8.70
C LEU A 359 -29.09 12.84 -9.79
N LEU A 360 -29.62 12.75 -11.00
CA LEU A 360 -29.14 13.49 -12.17
C LEU A 360 -30.23 14.41 -12.71
N ASP A 361 -29.83 15.62 -13.09
CA ASP A 361 -30.60 16.45 -14.03
C ASP A 361 -30.19 16.10 -15.46
N VAL A 362 -31.18 15.98 -16.35
CA VAL A 362 -31.00 15.72 -17.78
C VAL A 362 -31.63 16.85 -18.57
N ASP A 363 -30.76 17.72 -19.09
CA ASP A 363 -31.16 18.85 -19.92
C ASP A 363 -31.08 18.49 -21.40
N LEU A 364 -32.13 18.77 -22.13
CA LEU A 364 -32.26 18.58 -23.59
C LEU A 364 -31.95 19.88 -24.31
N PHE A 365 -31.08 19.81 -25.33
CA PHE A 365 -30.70 20.95 -26.19
C PHE A 365 -30.75 20.56 -27.65
N ILE A 366 -30.89 21.56 -28.57
CA ILE A 366 -30.54 21.32 -29.97
C ILE A 366 -29.01 21.19 -30.08
N SER A 367 -28.57 20.22 -30.85
CA SER A 367 -27.14 19.97 -31.09
C SER A 367 -26.52 20.98 -32.05
N PRO A 368 -25.30 21.54 -31.78
CA PRO A 368 -24.53 21.30 -30.59
C PRO A 368 -24.98 22.17 -29.40
N TRP A 369 -25.10 21.58 -28.20
CA TRP A 369 -25.51 22.29 -26.98
C TRP A 369 -24.59 23.48 -26.62
N THR A 370 -23.37 23.48 -27.13
CA THR A 370 -22.41 24.56 -26.93
C THR A 370 -22.82 25.85 -27.63
N GLU A 371 -23.56 25.75 -28.71
CA GLU A 371 -24.09 26.86 -29.52
C GLU A 371 -25.53 27.21 -29.17
N HIS A 372 -26.35 26.17 -28.96
CA HIS A 372 -27.76 26.30 -28.61
C HIS A 372 -27.93 26.16 -27.09
N LYS A 373 -28.11 27.29 -26.39
CA LYS A 373 -28.14 27.35 -24.93
C LYS A 373 -29.55 27.20 -24.33
N ASP A 374 -30.57 27.20 -25.16
CA ASP A 374 -31.96 27.10 -24.71
C ASP A 374 -32.29 25.66 -24.31
N VAL A 375 -32.67 25.46 -23.04
CA VAL A 375 -33.09 24.18 -22.54
C VAL A 375 -34.50 23.87 -23.05
N LEU A 376 -34.63 22.90 -23.93
CA LEU A 376 -35.92 22.46 -24.49
C LEU A 376 -36.75 21.74 -23.45
N ALA A 377 -36.12 20.90 -22.64
CA ALA A 377 -36.73 20.21 -21.52
C ALA A 377 -35.71 19.85 -20.46
N ARG A 378 -36.19 19.73 -19.22
CA ARG A 378 -35.40 19.21 -18.07
C ARG A 378 -36.14 18.01 -17.48
N LEU A 379 -35.42 16.93 -17.28
CA LEU A 379 -35.86 15.72 -16.62
C LEU A 379 -34.97 15.49 -15.39
N ALA A 380 -35.53 14.83 -14.37
CA ALA A 380 -34.76 14.30 -13.25
C ALA A 380 -34.67 12.76 -13.41
N ALA A 381 -33.48 12.22 -13.27
CA ALA A 381 -33.20 10.80 -13.32
C ALA A 381 -32.65 10.31 -11.98
N ASN A 382 -33.31 9.36 -11.35
CA ASN A 382 -32.80 8.63 -10.21
C ASN A 382 -32.21 7.32 -10.73
N VAL A 383 -30.88 7.16 -10.49
CA VAL A 383 -30.11 6.00 -10.94
C VAL A 383 -29.58 5.27 -9.72
N THR A 384 -29.87 3.99 -9.63
CA THR A 384 -29.29 3.11 -8.61
C THR A 384 -28.60 1.93 -9.28
N PHE A 385 -27.48 1.48 -8.74
CA PHE A 385 -26.79 0.26 -9.17
C PHE A 385 -26.00 -0.35 -8.03
N ASP A 386 -25.77 -1.66 -8.15
CA ASP A 386 -24.89 -2.38 -7.23
C ASP A 386 -23.48 -2.48 -7.80
N ILE A 387 -22.49 -2.53 -6.92
CA ILE A 387 -21.08 -2.72 -7.27
C ILE A 387 -20.64 -4.09 -6.76
N LEU A 388 -20.12 -4.92 -7.67
CA LEU A 388 -19.43 -6.16 -7.33
C LEU A 388 -17.93 -5.84 -7.25
N PRO A 389 -17.34 -5.80 -6.03
CA PRO A 389 -15.93 -5.44 -5.85
C PRO A 389 -15.00 -6.55 -6.35
N SER A 390 -13.84 -6.15 -6.84
CA SER A 390 -12.77 -7.05 -7.28
C SER A 390 -11.41 -6.39 -7.05
N ILE A 391 -10.35 -7.20 -7.01
CA ILE A 391 -8.97 -6.71 -6.88
C ILE A 391 -8.30 -6.87 -8.23
N VAL A 392 -7.73 -5.78 -8.74
CA VAL A 392 -7.00 -5.76 -10.01
C VAL A 392 -5.73 -4.92 -9.83
N ASN A 393 -4.57 -5.48 -10.12
CA ASN A 393 -3.29 -4.77 -10.09
C ASN A 393 -3.07 -3.94 -8.80
N LYS A 394 -3.19 -4.55 -7.63
CA LYS A 394 -3.06 -3.91 -6.30
C LYS A 394 -4.10 -2.82 -6.01
N SER A 395 -5.18 -2.77 -6.78
CA SER A 395 -6.26 -1.79 -6.57
C SER A 395 -7.58 -2.49 -6.34
N LEU A 396 -8.36 -1.98 -5.39
CA LEU A 396 -9.76 -2.33 -5.23
C LEU A 396 -10.56 -1.65 -6.34
N SER A 397 -11.14 -2.44 -7.20
CA SER A 397 -11.92 -2.08 -8.37
C SER A 397 -13.32 -2.72 -8.28
N GLY A 398 -14.08 -2.72 -9.36
CA GLY A 398 -15.37 -3.41 -9.40
C GLY A 398 -16.05 -3.34 -10.75
N THR A 399 -17.14 -4.08 -10.82
CA THR A 399 -18.10 -4.03 -11.93
C THR A 399 -19.47 -3.65 -11.40
N ILE A 400 -20.30 -3.00 -12.24
CA ILE A 400 -21.65 -2.64 -11.84
C ILE A 400 -22.65 -3.71 -12.28
N THR A 401 -23.69 -3.85 -11.47
CA THR A 401 -24.81 -4.76 -11.71
C THR A 401 -26.12 -4.08 -11.31
N ASN A 402 -27.27 -4.67 -11.68
CA ASN A 402 -28.59 -4.25 -11.24
C ASN A 402 -28.89 -2.77 -11.47
N VAL A 403 -28.51 -2.22 -12.62
CA VAL A 403 -28.72 -0.80 -12.92
C VAL A 403 -30.21 -0.53 -13.11
N THR A 404 -30.76 0.33 -12.25
CA THR A 404 -32.14 0.81 -12.32
C THR A 404 -32.14 2.31 -12.59
N VAL A 405 -32.97 2.74 -13.51
CA VAL A 405 -33.12 4.16 -13.87
C VAL A 405 -34.60 4.49 -13.84
N VAL A 406 -34.96 5.56 -13.15
CA VAL A 406 -36.32 6.12 -13.11
C VAL A 406 -36.22 7.59 -13.51
N ILE A 407 -36.92 7.97 -14.59
CA ILE A 407 -36.94 9.32 -15.14
C ILE A 407 -38.28 9.97 -14.95
N VAL A 408 -38.27 11.23 -14.50
CA VAL A 408 -39.48 12.05 -14.36
C VAL A 408 -39.28 13.39 -15.07
N GLU A 409 -40.36 13.90 -15.72
CA GLU A 409 -40.36 15.21 -16.33
C GLU A 409 -40.42 16.30 -15.25
N VAL A 410 -39.52 17.28 -15.31
CA VAL A 410 -39.50 18.47 -14.45
C VAL A 410 -40.14 19.66 -15.18
N LYS A 411 -39.67 19.92 -16.42
CA LYS A 411 -40.17 21.03 -17.26
C LYS A 411 -39.92 20.71 -18.73
N SER A 412 -40.88 21.08 -19.59
CA SER A 412 -40.73 20.91 -21.04
C SER A 412 -41.40 22.07 -21.78
N THR A 413 -40.73 22.58 -22.82
CA THR A 413 -41.25 23.58 -23.78
C THR A 413 -41.68 22.91 -25.09
N ILE A 414 -41.36 21.61 -25.28
CA ILE A 414 -41.61 20.87 -26.53
C ILE A 414 -42.84 19.92 -26.43
N GLY A 415 -43.53 19.93 -25.29
CA GLY A 415 -44.65 19.05 -24.99
C GLY A 415 -44.32 18.03 -23.90
N HIS A 416 -45.35 17.30 -23.46
CA HIS A 416 -45.22 16.31 -22.38
C HIS A 416 -44.57 15.01 -22.86
N PHE A 417 -43.74 14.42 -22.01
CA PHE A 417 -43.08 13.16 -22.26
C PHE A 417 -43.98 11.98 -21.96
N ASN A 418 -44.35 11.25 -23.01
CA ASN A 418 -45.16 10.05 -22.84
C ASN A 418 -44.29 8.88 -22.26
N GLN A 419 -44.99 7.93 -21.65
CA GLN A 419 -44.32 6.82 -20.94
C GLN A 419 -43.46 5.94 -21.85
N ARG A 420 -43.77 5.81 -23.16
CA ARG A 420 -42.94 5.06 -24.12
C ARG A 420 -41.62 5.75 -24.40
N PHE A 421 -41.63 7.08 -24.49
CA PHE A 421 -40.41 7.87 -24.68
C PHE A 421 -39.55 7.83 -23.41
N ILE A 422 -40.13 7.98 -22.22
CA ILE A 422 -39.47 7.84 -20.95
C ILE A 422 -38.74 6.49 -20.85
N ALA A 423 -39.43 5.38 -21.17
CA ALA A 423 -38.79 4.04 -21.14
C ALA A 423 -37.58 3.90 -22.09
N VAL A 424 -37.61 4.58 -23.24
CA VAL A 424 -36.46 4.62 -24.16
C VAL A 424 -35.31 5.45 -23.55
N LEU A 425 -35.62 6.60 -22.93
CA LEU A 425 -34.61 7.42 -22.23
C LEU A 425 -34.01 6.68 -21.05
N GLU A 426 -34.76 5.96 -20.26
CA GLU A 426 -34.29 5.12 -19.15
C GLU A 426 -33.31 4.05 -19.65
N THR A 427 -33.59 3.40 -20.78
CA THR A 427 -32.68 2.44 -21.40
C THR A 427 -31.41 3.09 -21.89
N LEU A 428 -31.51 4.25 -22.56
CA LEU A 428 -30.38 5.03 -23.04
C LEU A 428 -29.50 5.51 -21.87
N THR A 429 -30.10 6.02 -20.81
CA THR A 429 -29.43 6.46 -19.60
C THR A 429 -28.72 5.31 -18.91
N ARG A 430 -29.36 4.14 -18.80
CA ARG A 430 -28.72 2.93 -18.29
C ARG A 430 -27.46 2.58 -19.05
N ASP A 431 -27.54 2.48 -20.38
CA ASP A 431 -26.39 2.15 -21.24
C ASP A 431 -25.25 3.19 -21.10
N ALA A 432 -25.60 4.47 -20.96
CA ALA A 432 -24.59 5.52 -20.76
C ALA A 432 -23.90 5.41 -19.39
N ILE A 433 -24.67 5.19 -18.33
CA ILE A 433 -24.15 5.01 -16.98
C ILE A 433 -23.27 3.75 -16.89
N GLU A 434 -23.63 2.66 -17.52
CA GLU A 434 -22.80 1.44 -17.55
C GLU A 434 -21.42 1.72 -18.12
N VAL A 435 -21.33 2.41 -19.25
CA VAL A 435 -20.05 2.76 -19.89
C VAL A 435 -19.21 3.65 -19.00
N LEU A 436 -19.81 4.67 -18.37
CA LEU A 436 -19.10 5.65 -17.55
C LEU A 436 -18.69 5.06 -16.19
N ALA A 437 -19.56 4.34 -15.52
CA ALA A 437 -19.28 3.73 -14.22
C ALA A 437 -18.18 2.65 -14.32
N ILE A 438 -18.21 1.81 -15.37
CA ILE A 438 -17.12 0.85 -15.62
C ILE A 438 -15.79 1.58 -15.80
N SER A 439 -15.78 2.72 -16.52
CA SER A 439 -14.57 3.50 -16.73
C SER A 439 -14.04 4.12 -15.41
N ALA A 440 -14.95 4.63 -14.58
CA ALA A 440 -14.61 5.18 -13.27
C ALA A 440 -14.09 4.11 -12.30
N LEU A 441 -14.75 2.95 -12.22
CA LEU A 441 -14.35 1.85 -11.34
C LEU A 441 -13.00 1.21 -11.71
N ARG A 442 -12.57 1.34 -12.98
CA ARG A 442 -11.23 0.88 -13.42
C ARG A 442 -10.10 1.69 -12.80
N ILE A 443 -10.32 2.93 -12.38
CA ILE A 443 -9.33 3.73 -11.67
C ILE A 443 -8.97 3.02 -10.37
N GLY A 444 -9.96 2.54 -9.63
CA GLY A 444 -9.81 1.78 -8.39
C GLY A 444 -9.25 2.58 -7.22
N ILE A 445 -9.22 1.94 -6.06
CA ILE A 445 -8.57 2.45 -4.85
C ILE A 445 -7.30 1.64 -4.65
N HIS A 446 -6.13 2.27 -4.73
CA HIS A 446 -4.85 1.60 -4.53
C HIS A 446 -4.74 1.11 -3.08
N LEU A 447 -4.34 -0.15 -2.93
CA LEU A 447 -4.10 -0.73 -1.62
C LEU A 447 -2.69 -0.32 -1.13
N PRO A 448 -2.50 -0.09 0.17
CA PRO A 448 -1.21 0.26 0.74
C PRO A 448 -0.30 -0.98 0.84
N LEU A 449 0.13 -1.49 -0.30
CA LEU A 449 1.04 -2.62 -0.42
C LEU A 449 2.46 -2.14 -0.74
N VAL A 450 3.44 -2.81 -0.17
CA VAL A 450 4.85 -2.58 -0.48
C VAL A 450 5.19 -3.06 -1.89
N ASP A 451 6.29 -2.57 -2.44
CA ASP A 451 6.77 -3.00 -3.75
C ASP A 451 7.05 -4.51 -3.77
N ASN A 452 6.84 -5.12 -4.95
CA ASN A 452 7.02 -6.56 -5.19
C ASN A 452 6.12 -7.50 -4.38
N VAL A 453 5.20 -6.99 -3.55
CA VAL A 453 4.18 -7.79 -2.86
C VAL A 453 2.84 -7.58 -3.54
N THR A 454 2.14 -8.66 -3.85
CA THR A 454 0.76 -8.66 -4.36
C THR A 454 -0.11 -9.53 -3.48
N LEU A 455 -1.42 -9.34 -3.57
CA LEU A 455 -2.37 -10.25 -2.95
C LEU A 455 -2.54 -11.51 -3.81
N ALA A 456 -2.85 -12.63 -3.15
CA ALA A 456 -3.16 -13.87 -3.84
C ALA A 456 -4.45 -13.73 -4.67
N ASP A 457 -4.57 -14.54 -5.73
CA ASP A 457 -5.70 -14.48 -6.66
C ASP A 457 -7.05 -14.88 -6.02
N ASP A 458 -7.01 -15.62 -4.91
CA ASP A 458 -8.16 -16.08 -4.13
C ASP A 458 -8.53 -15.13 -2.98
N ALA A 459 -8.01 -13.90 -2.99
CA ALA A 459 -8.33 -12.89 -2.00
C ALA A 459 -9.84 -12.72 -1.83
N ARG A 460 -10.32 -12.78 -0.60
CA ARG A 460 -11.74 -12.71 -0.26
C ARG A 460 -12.13 -11.28 0.10
N ILE A 461 -13.18 -10.77 -0.53
CA ILE A 461 -13.77 -9.45 -0.20
C ILE A 461 -15.07 -9.66 0.56
N VAL A 462 -15.20 -9.02 1.71
CA VAL A 462 -16.36 -9.12 2.59
C VAL A 462 -16.92 -7.73 2.86
N SER A 463 -18.17 -7.51 2.52
CA SER A 463 -18.89 -6.25 2.83
C SER A 463 -19.34 -6.22 4.29
N ARG A 464 -19.17 -5.07 4.94
CA ARG A 464 -19.58 -4.77 6.31
C ARG A 464 -20.34 -3.45 6.34
N GLN A 465 -20.84 -3.07 7.51
CA GLN A 465 -21.52 -1.78 7.69
C GLN A 465 -20.52 -0.62 7.56
N GLY A 466 -20.53 0.07 6.41
CA GLY A 466 -19.69 1.24 6.14
C GLY A 466 -18.25 0.93 5.69
N PHE A 467 -17.86 -0.33 5.50
CA PHE A 467 -16.53 -0.69 5.03
C PHE A 467 -16.48 -2.04 4.31
N LEU A 468 -15.42 -2.25 3.55
CA LEU A 468 -15.03 -3.54 3.00
C LEU A 468 -13.87 -4.12 3.80
N ARG A 469 -13.87 -5.44 4.01
CA ARG A 469 -12.72 -6.20 4.47
C ARG A 469 -12.19 -7.08 3.35
N ILE A 470 -10.88 -7.05 3.15
CA ILE A 470 -10.17 -7.92 2.22
C ILE A 470 -9.31 -8.87 3.06
N ASP A 471 -9.51 -10.16 2.91
CA ASP A 471 -8.73 -11.22 3.53
C ASP A 471 -7.87 -11.87 2.44
N SER A 472 -6.55 -11.93 2.61
CA SER A 472 -5.66 -12.46 1.57
C SER A 472 -4.33 -12.95 2.11
N ASP A 473 -3.74 -13.87 1.37
CA ASP A 473 -2.34 -14.20 1.46
C ASP A 473 -1.51 -13.29 0.55
N PHE A 474 -0.19 -13.26 0.76
CA PHE A 474 0.75 -12.51 -0.04
C PHE A 474 1.44 -13.38 -1.09
N VAL A 475 1.78 -12.77 -2.21
CA VAL A 475 2.67 -13.32 -3.23
C VAL A 475 3.81 -12.34 -3.47
N TYR A 476 5.04 -12.80 -3.32
CA TYR A 476 6.23 -12.00 -3.63
C TYR A 476 6.63 -12.19 -5.08
N GLN A 477 6.84 -11.09 -5.79
CA GLN A 477 7.32 -11.10 -7.17
C GLN A 477 8.81 -10.77 -7.17
N TRP A 478 9.64 -11.79 -7.38
CA TRP A 478 11.07 -11.60 -7.58
C TRP A 478 11.28 -10.87 -8.92
N ASN A 479 11.88 -9.68 -8.86
CA ASN A 479 12.44 -9.10 -10.06
C ASN A 479 13.67 -9.92 -10.43
N ASP A 480 13.59 -10.71 -11.49
CA ASP A 480 14.78 -11.32 -12.10
C ASP A 480 15.71 -10.19 -12.51
N VAL A 481 16.66 -9.86 -11.65
CA VAL A 481 17.79 -9.01 -12.00
C VAL A 481 18.69 -9.86 -12.87
N SER A 482 18.41 -9.81 -14.19
CA SER A 482 19.25 -10.39 -15.25
C SER A 482 20.58 -9.65 -15.36
#